data_25c468d1dcf2cc5a8dc42845209259a3
#
_entry.id   25c468d1dcf2cc5a8dc42845209259a3
#
_cell.length_a   1.000
_cell.length_b   1.000
_cell.length_c   1.000
_cell.angle_alpha   90.00
_cell.angle_beta   90.00
_cell.angle_gamma   90.00
#
_symmetry.space_group_name_H-M   'P 1'
#
loop_
_entity.id
_entity.type
_entity.pdbx_description
1 polymer ?
#
loop_
_entity_poly.entity_id
_entity_poly.type
_entity_poly.pdbx_seq_one_letter_code
_entity_poly.pdbx_strand_id
1 'polypeptide(L)'
;MIPAQVRDAYRRSETQGKNIPPEQLIHLLYERALNHLRCAGEGIDEQNPQKRGEHLGKAIAFVTELNASLDLEKGGEAAVFLRGLYEAILVELSKVSVTKDMEVIKRTCRYLKTLNDIWEQTAMQETAVVTREARSGQQRAEAQRQTIVQKFPLPAVMEREVRGLSVSV
;
A
#
# COMPACT_ATOMS: atom_id res chain seq x y z
N MET A 1 -12.99 7.19 7.32
CA MET A 1 -13.07 8.06 6.13
C MET A 1 -11.70 8.07 5.46
N ILE A 2 -11.55 7.41 4.32
CA ILE A 2 -10.26 7.29 3.61
C ILE A 2 -9.79 8.69 3.19
N PRO A 3 -8.55 9.09 3.49
CA PRO A 3 -8.00 10.38 3.04
C PRO A 3 -8.16 10.55 1.53
N ALA A 4 -8.55 11.73 1.09
CA ALA A 4 -8.80 12.00 -0.33
C ALA A 4 -7.61 11.61 -1.23
N GLN A 5 -6.38 11.79 -0.74
CA GLN A 5 -5.16 11.43 -1.47
C GLN A 5 -4.97 9.92 -1.66
N VAL A 6 -5.36 9.09 -0.70
CA VAL A 6 -5.34 7.63 -0.83
C VAL A 6 -6.45 7.19 -1.78
N ARG A 7 -7.63 7.77 -1.65
CA ARG A 7 -8.76 7.53 -2.56
C ARG A 7 -8.45 7.95 -4.00
N ASP A 8 -7.75 9.07 -4.19
CA ASP A 8 -7.34 9.53 -5.52
C ASP A 8 -6.20 8.71 -6.12
N ALA A 9 -5.29 8.17 -5.28
CA ALA A 9 -4.27 7.21 -5.72
C ALA A 9 -4.92 5.89 -6.15
N TYR A 10 -5.90 5.40 -5.37
CA TYR A 10 -6.68 4.20 -5.69
C TYR A 10 -7.48 4.40 -6.99
N ARG A 11 -8.19 5.54 -7.13
CA ARG A 11 -8.95 5.87 -8.34
C ARG A 11 -8.06 6.02 -9.58
N ARG A 12 -6.86 6.61 -9.45
CA ARG A 12 -5.87 6.69 -10.54
C ARG A 12 -5.35 5.31 -10.94
N SER A 13 -5.22 4.38 -10.02
CA SER A 13 -4.82 3.00 -10.33
C SER A 13 -5.91 2.24 -11.07
N GLU A 14 -7.18 2.43 -10.70
CA GLU A 14 -8.33 1.85 -11.42
C GLU A 14 -8.44 2.36 -12.87
N THR A 15 -8.27 3.68 -13.08
CA THR A 15 -8.34 4.28 -14.44
C THR A 15 -7.14 3.93 -15.31
N GLN A 16 -6.01 3.51 -14.74
CA GLN A 16 -4.82 3.08 -15.48
C GLN A 16 -4.70 1.55 -15.64
N GLY A 17 -5.69 0.78 -15.17
CA GLY A 17 -5.64 -0.69 -15.21
C GLY A 17 -4.52 -1.30 -14.35
N LYS A 18 -3.89 -0.53 -13.47
CA LYS A 18 -2.92 -0.99 -12.49
C LYS A 18 -3.61 -1.13 -11.13
N ASN A 19 -4.10 -2.32 -10.85
CA ASN A 19 -4.51 -2.67 -9.48
C ASN A 19 -3.26 -2.61 -8.59
N ILE A 20 -3.19 -1.62 -7.68
CA ILE A 20 -2.11 -1.57 -6.67
C ILE A 20 -2.40 -2.70 -5.68
N PRO A 21 -1.49 -3.66 -5.49
CA PRO A 21 -1.67 -4.71 -4.49
C PRO A 21 -1.90 -4.11 -3.09
N PRO A 22 -2.73 -4.74 -2.25
CA PRO A 22 -2.99 -4.25 -0.89
C PRO A 22 -1.71 -4.00 -0.07
N GLU A 23 -0.69 -4.84 -0.26
CA GLU A 23 0.59 -4.73 0.43
C GLU A 23 1.34 -3.44 0.05
N GLN A 24 1.30 -3.05 -1.22
CA GLN A 24 1.87 -1.78 -1.69
C GLN A 24 1.08 -0.57 -1.19
N LEU A 25 -0.23 -0.72 -0.98
CA LEU A 25 -1.06 0.33 -0.42
C LEU A 25 -0.69 0.60 1.05
N ILE A 26 -0.49 -0.44 1.85
CA ILE A 26 -0.03 -0.30 3.25
C ILE A 26 1.35 0.36 3.31
N HIS A 27 2.29 -0.07 2.47
CA HIS A 27 3.61 0.58 2.37
C HIS A 27 3.47 2.08 2.06
N LEU A 28 2.63 2.45 1.09
CA LEU A 28 2.37 3.84 0.74
C LEU A 28 1.78 4.65 1.90
N LEU A 29 0.91 4.06 2.72
CA LEU A 29 0.37 4.71 3.92
C LEU A 29 1.48 5.05 4.93
N TYR A 30 2.42 4.10 5.18
CA TYR A 30 3.58 4.37 6.04
C TYR A 30 4.46 5.50 5.49
N GLU A 31 4.83 5.46 4.21
CA GLU A 31 5.65 6.49 3.59
C GLU A 31 5.00 7.87 3.68
N ARG A 32 3.69 7.96 3.42
CA ARG A 32 2.93 9.21 3.51
C ARG A 32 2.86 9.73 4.94
N ALA A 33 2.58 8.86 5.91
CA ALA A 33 2.59 9.23 7.32
C ALA A 33 3.95 9.80 7.75
N LEU A 34 5.05 9.11 7.42
CA LEU A 34 6.42 9.52 7.71
C LEU A 34 6.77 10.88 7.08
N ASN A 35 6.43 11.07 5.80
CA ASN A 35 6.67 12.34 5.12
C ASN A 35 5.92 13.50 5.78
N HIS A 36 4.66 13.30 6.15
CA HIS A 36 3.87 14.34 6.80
C HIS A 36 4.33 14.62 8.24
N LEU A 37 4.78 13.61 8.98
CA LEU A 37 5.40 13.81 10.29
C LEU A 37 6.68 14.66 10.20
N ARG A 38 7.52 14.41 9.20
CA ARG A 38 8.72 15.21 8.96
C ARG A 38 8.36 16.67 8.66
N CYS A 39 7.42 16.91 7.75
CA CYS A 39 6.95 18.26 7.44
C CYS A 39 6.29 18.97 8.65
N ALA A 40 5.59 18.21 9.50
CA ALA A 40 5.05 18.77 10.75
C ALA A 40 6.17 19.19 11.72
N GLY A 41 7.23 18.38 11.82
CA GLY A 41 8.45 18.73 12.58
C GLY A 41 9.12 20.01 12.04
N GLU A 42 9.31 20.09 10.72
CA GLU A 42 9.80 21.32 10.09
C GLU A 42 8.91 22.53 10.44
N GLY A 43 7.57 22.36 10.46
CA GLY A 43 6.64 23.40 10.86
C GLY A 43 6.78 23.82 12.34
N ILE A 44 7.29 22.96 13.22
CA ILE A 44 7.66 23.32 14.59
C ILE A 44 8.94 24.18 14.60
N ASP A 45 9.98 23.72 13.90
CA ASP A 45 11.28 24.40 13.83
C ASP A 45 11.16 25.79 13.19
N GLU A 46 10.34 25.91 12.14
CA GLU A 46 10.05 27.18 11.45
C GLU A 46 9.05 28.07 12.19
N GLN A 47 8.54 27.64 13.35
CA GLN A 47 7.46 28.32 14.08
C GLN A 47 6.23 28.62 13.22
N ASN A 48 5.93 27.74 12.26
CA ASN A 48 4.82 27.85 11.34
C ASN A 48 3.65 26.96 11.79
N PRO A 49 2.64 27.52 12.50
CA PRO A 49 1.52 26.76 13.02
C PRO A 49 0.62 26.18 11.95
N GLN A 50 0.52 26.83 10.78
CA GLN A 50 -0.30 26.36 9.67
C GLN A 50 0.34 25.12 9.05
N LYS A 51 1.63 25.17 8.69
CA LYS A 51 2.39 24.03 8.16
C LYS A 51 2.33 22.85 9.14
N ARG A 52 2.61 23.09 10.42
CA ARG A 52 2.53 22.09 11.47
C ARG A 52 1.14 21.43 11.53
N GLY A 53 0.08 22.22 11.66
CA GLY A 53 -1.29 21.73 11.82
C GLY A 53 -1.78 20.93 10.61
N GLU A 54 -1.53 21.43 9.40
CA GLU A 54 -1.91 20.76 8.16
C GLU A 54 -1.23 19.39 8.03
N HIS A 55 0.09 19.35 8.22
CA HIS A 55 0.84 18.10 8.04
C HIS A 55 0.61 17.13 9.20
N LEU A 56 0.46 17.60 10.42
CA LEU A 56 0.09 16.75 11.56
C LEU A 56 -1.29 16.11 11.36
N GLY A 57 -2.28 16.88 10.91
CA GLY A 57 -3.61 16.34 10.58
C GLY A 57 -3.58 15.27 9.50
N LYS A 58 -2.77 15.46 8.45
CA LYS A 58 -2.57 14.44 7.40
C LYS A 58 -1.87 13.19 7.94
N ALA A 59 -0.84 13.34 8.77
CA ALA A 59 -0.16 12.22 9.40
C ALA A 59 -1.12 11.39 10.27
N ILE A 60 -1.92 12.05 11.10
CA ILE A 60 -2.97 11.40 11.91
C ILE A 60 -3.94 10.63 11.02
N ALA A 61 -4.39 11.21 9.90
CA ALA A 61 -5.30 10.55 8.99
C ALA A 61 -4.70 9.26 8.37
N PHE A 62 -3.41 9.26 8.00
CA PHE A 62 -2.74 8.07 7.48
C PHE A 62 -2.55 7.00 8.55
N VAL A 63 -2.20 7.36 9.79
CA VAL A 63 -2.10 6.39 10.89
C VAL A 63 -3.48 5.82 11.25
N THR A 64 -4.53 6.62 11.17
CA THR A 64 -5.92 6.14 11.36
C THR A 64 -6.29 5.11 10.30
N GLU A 65 -5.89 5.32 9.05
CA GLU A 65 -6.14 4.37 7.96
C GLU A 65 -5.35 3.07 8.15
N LEU A 66 -4.08 3.14 8.59
CA LEU A 66 -3.31 1.96 8.97
C LEU A 66 -4.02 1.16 10.08
N ASN A 67 -4.54 1.85 11.10
CA ASN A 67 -5.30 1.21 12.18
C ASN A 67 -6.60 0.57 11.68
N ALA A 68 -7.31 1.23 10.77
CA ALA A 68 -8.56 0.73 10.21
C ALA A 68 -8.35 -0.45 9.23
N SER A 69 -7.17 -0.58 8.64
CA SER A 69 -6.82 -1.67 7.73
C SER A 69 -6.45 -2.98 8.45
N LEU A 70 -6.32 -2.97 9.78
CA LEU A 70 -6.01 -4.17 10.56
C LEU A 70 -7.16 -5.17 10.56
N ASP A 71 -6.88 -6.39 10.14
CA ASP A 71 -7.79 -7.53 10.28
C ASP A 71 -7.45 -8.27 11.58
N LEU A 72 -8.26 -8.03 12.63
CA LEU A 72 -8.01 -8.59 13.95
C LEU A 72 -8.26 -10.10 14.02
N GLU A 73 -9.12 -10.63 13.13
CA GLU A 73 -9.43 -12.06 13.09
C GLU A 73 -8.26 -12.84 12.48
N LYS A 74 -7.74 -12.36 11.36
CA LYS A 74 -6.62 -13.02 10.67
C LYS A 74 -5.27 -12.71 11.30
N GLY A 75 -5.08 -11.48 11.77
CA GLY A 75 -3.81 -11.01 12.32
C GLY A 75 -3.54 -11.41 13.78
N GLY A 76 -4.55 -11.94 14.50
CA GLY A 76 -4.41 -12.45 15.86
C GLY A 76 -3.74 -11.45 16.83
N GLU A 77 -2.83 -11.96 17.66
CA GLU A 77 -2.12 -11.15 18.66
C GLU A 77 -1.29 -10.00 18.07
N ALA A 78 -0.71 -10.21 16.89
CA ALA A 78 0.07 -9.18 16.22
C ALA A 78 -0.81 -7.98 15.81
N ALA A 79 -2.00 -8.22 15.28
CA ALA A 79 -2.93 -7.16 14.92
C ALA A 79 -3.46 -6.41 16.14
N VAL A 80 -3.72 -7.12 17.25
CA VAL A 80 -4.12 -6.52 18.54
C VAL A 80 -3.00 -5.61 19.06
N PHE A 81 -1.76 -6.07 19.03
CA PHE A 81 -0.59 -5.27 19.43
C PHE A 81 -0.44 -4.00 18.56
N LEU A 82 -0.52 -4.15 17.24
CA LEU A 82 -0.42 -3.02 16.29
C LEU A 82 -1.54 -2.00 16.53
N ARG A 83 -2.75 -2.46 16.75
CA ARG A 83 -3.89 -1.60 17.09
C ARG A 83 -3.60 -0.75 18.31
N GLY A 84 -3.16 -1.35 19.41
CA GLY A 84 -2.80 -0.62 20.64
C GLY A 84 -1.68 0.39 20.40
N LEU A 85 -0.68 0.04 19.59
CA LEU A 85 0.41 0.93 19.23
C LEU A 85 -0.08 2.13 18.40
N TYR A 86 -0.93 1.91 17.39
CA TYR A 86 -1.47 3.01 16.57
C TYR A 86 -2.39 3.92 17.40
N GLU A 87 -3.23 3.36 18.28
CA GLU A 87 -4.07 4.15 19.18
C GLU A 87 -3.22 5.03 20.10
N ALA A 88 -2.15 4.50 20.68
CA ALA A 88 -1.21 5.26 21.49
C ALA A 88 -0.53 6.39 20.69
N ILE A 89 -0.08 6.10 19.46
CA ILE A 89 0.50 7.09 18.55
C ILE A 89 -0.50 8.20 18.25
N LEU A 90 -1.75 7.87 17.95
CA LEU A 90 -2.79 8.86 17.62
C LEU A 90 -3.07 9.78 18.80
N VAL A 91 -3.12 9.25 20.03
CA VAL A 91 -3.27 10.05 21.26
C VAL A 91 -2.10 11.00 21.45
N GLU A 92 -0.87 10.52 21.27
CA GLU A 92 0.34 11.37 21.42
C GLU A 92 0.41 12.46 20.33
N LEU A 93 0.16 12.11 19.07
CA LEU A 93 0.17 13.07 17.97
C LEU A 93 -0.89 14.15 18.12
N SER A 94 -2.07 13.83 18.66
CA SER A 94 -3.13 14.83 18.89
C SER A 94 -2.69 15.95 19.87
N LYS A 95 -1.80 15.63 20.81
CA LYS A 95 -1.26 16.59 21.78
C LYS A 95 -0.21 17.52 21.17
N VAL A 96 0.51 17.09 20.13
CA VAL A 96 1.62 17.84 19.52
C VAL A 96 1.16 19.20 18.97
N SER A 97 -0.08 19.32 18.54
CA SER A 97 -0.62 20.61 18.05
C SER A 97 -0.54 21.72 19.12
N VAL A 98 -0.65 21.35 20.39
CA VAL A 98 -0.58 22.25 21.55
C VAL A 98 0.82 22.26 22.15
N THR A 99 1.37 21.07 22.45
CA THR A 99 2.66 20.93 23.16
C THR A 99 3.86 21.30 22.32
N LYS A 100 3.76 21.20 20.98
CA LYS A 100 4.87 21.38 20.02
C LYS A 100 6.05 20.44 20.31
N ASP A 101 5.77 19.28 20.89
CA ASP A 101 6.81 18.35 21.34
C ASP A 101 7.43 17.60 20.14
N MET A 102 8.65 17.99 19.78
CA MET A 102 9.42 17.41 18.70
C MET A 102 9.81 15.95 19.00
N GLU A 103 10.01 15.58 20.27
CA GLU A 103 10.39 14.22 20.62
C GLU A 103 9.27 13.21 20.37
N VAL A 104 8.01 13.64 20.50
CA VAL A 104 6.86 12.81 20.11
C VAL A 104 6.91 12.51 18.61
N ILE A 105 7.17 13.52 17.76
CA ILE A 105 7.29 13.35 16.31
C ILE A 105 8.44 12.39 15.97
N LYS A 106 9.63 12.61 16.53
CA LYS A 106 10.80 11.77 16.27
C LYS A 106 10.58 10.33 16.71
N ARG A 107 9.99 10.12 17.87
CA ARG A 107 9.65 8.79 18.39
C ARG A 107 8.65 8.07 17.49
N THR A 108 7.58 8.76 17.09
CA THR A 108 6.58 8.22 16.17
C THR A 108 7.19 7.87 14.81
N CYS A 109 8.06 8.74 14.26
CA CYS A 109 8.78 8.43 13.02
C CYS A 109 9.62 7.16 13.14
N ARG A 110 10.31 6.94 14.27
CA ARG A 110 11.09 5.71 14.50
C ARG A 110 10.19 4.47 14.51
N TYR A 111 9.07 4.52 15.21
CA TYR A 111 8.12 3.40 15.26
C TYR A 111 7.55 3.08 13.88
N LEU A 112 7.01 4.08 13.19
CA LEU A 112 6.42 3.87 11.86
C LEU A 112 7.47 3.41 10.84
N LYS A 113 8.71 3.93 10.92
CA LYS A 113 9.80 3.48 10.04
C LYS A 113 10.14 2.01 10.30
N THR A 114 10.30 1.60 11.55
CA THR A 114 10.57 0.20 11.90
C THR A 114 9.45 -0.73 11.41
N LEU A 115 8.19 -0.33 11.58
CA LEU A 115 7.04 -1.10 11.08
C LEU A 115 7.03 -1.20 9.56
N ASN A 116 7.34 -0.11 8.87
CA ASN A 116 7.44 -0.10 7.41
C ASN A 116 8.57 -1.01 6.91
N ASP A 117 9.74 -0.95 7.55
CA ASP A 117 10.89 -1.80 7.20
C ASP A 117 10.55 -3.30 7.40
N ILE A 118 9.83 -3.65 8.48
CA ILE A 118 9.33 -5.01 8.71
C ILE A 118 8.31 -5.41 7.62
N TRP A 119 7.38 -4.51 7.29
CA TRP A 119 6.37 -4.74 6.25
C TRP A 119 6.99 -5.01 4.88
N GLU A 120 8.00 -4.24 4.49
CA GLU A 120 8.74 -4.46 3.24
C GLU A 120 9.42 -5.84 3.22
N GLN A 121 10.05 -6.22 4.34
CA GLN A 121 10.78 -7.49 4.43
C GLN A 121 9.86 -8.71 4.47
N THR A 122 8.63 -8.59 4.92
CA THR A 122 7.69 -9.70 5.07
C THR A 122 6.67 -9.73 3.94
N ALA A 123 5.70 -8.83 3.98
CA ALA A 123 4.54 -8.89 3.08
C ALA A 123 4.89 -8.57 1.61
N MET A 124 5.79 -7.61 1.37
CA MET A 124 6.14 -7.24 0.00
C MET A 124 7.05 -8.27 -0.70
N GLN A 125 7.90 -8.98 0.06
CA GLN A 125 8.72 -10.06 -0.52
C GLN A 125 7.88 -11.28 -0.86
N GLU A 126 6.93 -11.66 -0.01
CA GLU A 126 6.02 -12.78 -0.26
C GLU A 126 5.18 -12.55 -1.52
N THR A 127 4.64 -11.35 -1.69
CA THR A 127 3.88 -10.95 -2.90
C THR A 127 4.76 -10.98 -4.16
N ALA A 128 6.01 -10.58 -4.06
CA ALA A 128 6.94 -10.61 -5.20
C ALA A 128 7.25 -12.05 -5.64
N VAL A 129 7.40 -12.98 -4.70
CA VAL A 129 7.63 -14.42 -4.99
C VAL A 129 6.40 -15.02 -5.66
N VAL A 130 5.20 -14.85 -5.09
CA VAL A 130 3.94 -15.35 -5.65
C VAL A 130 3.68 -14.82 -7.06
N THR A 131 3.91 -13.51 -7.28
CA THR A 131 3.74 -12.88 -8.59
C THR A 131 4.75 -13.44 -9.61
N ARG A 132 5.98 -13.72 -9.20
CA ARG A 132 7.02 -14.29 -10.05
C ARG A 132 6.69 -15.73 -10.46
N GLU A 133 6.19 -16.53 -9.53
CA GLU A 133 5.76 -17.91 -9.78
C GLU A 133 4.54 -17.96 -10.71
N ALA A 134 3.55 -17.09 -10.49
CA ALA A 134 2.38 -16.99 -11.36
C ALA A 134 2.77 -16.61 -12.80
N ARG A 135 3.68 -15.62 -12.98
CA ARG A 135 4.20 -15.23 -14.30
C ARG A 135 4.97 -16.37 -14.98
N SER A 136 5.81 -17.10 -14.23
CA SER A 136 6.55 -18.24 -14.78
C SER A 136 5.64 -19.40 -15.17
N GLY A 137 4.56 -19.63 -14.42
CA GLY A 137 3.52 -20.60 -14.76
C GLY A 137 2.76 -20.24 -16.05
N GLN A 138 2.39 -18.96 -16.20
CA GLN A 138 1.73 -18.46 -17.43
C GLN A 138 2.64 -18.59 -18.66
N GLN A 139 3.91 -18.23 -18.54
CA GLN A 139 4.88 -18.36 -19.63
C GLN A 139 5.09 -19.82 -20.05
N ARG A 140 5.14 -20.76 -19.09
CA ARG A 140 5.23 -22.19 -19.37
C ARG A 140 3.97 -22.71 -20.06
N ALA A 141 2.78 -22.29 -19.62
CA ALA A 141 1.51 -22.69 -20.24
C ALA A 141 1.38 -22.13 -21.67
N GLU A 142 1.85 -20.92 -21.90
CA GLU A 142 1.85 -20.26 -23.23
C GLU A 142 2.84 -20.94 -24.19
N ALA A 143 4.04 -21.26 -23.71
CA ALA A 143 5.04 -22.03 -24.48
C ALA A 143 4.52 -23.45 -24.83
N GLN A 144 3.83 -24.12 -23.89
CA GLN A 144 3.19 -25.42 -24.18
C GLN A 144 2.07 -25.30 -25.21
N ARG A 145 1.24 -24.27 -25.14
CA ARG A 145 0.20 -24.01 -26.16
C ARG A 145 0.81 -23.79 -27.54
N GLN A 146 1.86 -22.99 -27.66
CA GLN A 146 2.56 -22.76 -28.92
C GLN A 146 3.16 -24.04 -29.48
N THR A 147 3.74 -24.89 -28.62
CA THR A 147 4.29 -26.19 -29.03
C THR A 147 3.19 -27.15 -29.54
N ILE A 148 2.02 -27.17 -28.90
CA ILE A 148 0.89 -27.98 -29.31
C ILE A 148 0.33 -27.52 -30.67
N VAL A 149 0.18 -26.19 -30.85
CA VAL A 149 -0.30 -25.60 -32.12
C VAL A 149 0.66 -25.89 -33.27
N GLN A 150 1.99 -25.82 -33.01
CA GLN A 150 3.00 -26.18 -34.02
C GLN A 150 2.99 -27.69 -34.37
N LYS A 151 2.74 -28.54 -33.38
CA LYS A 151 2.78 -30.00 -33.56
C LYS A 151 1.48 -30.58 -34.17
N PHE A 152 0.37 -29.87 -33.97
CA PHE A 152 -0.95 -30.19 -34.50
C PHE A 152 -1.57 -28.91 -35.10
N PRO A 153 -1.21 -28.55 -36.36
CA PRO A 153 -1.80 -27.38 -37.02
C PRO A 153 -3.30 -27.63 -37.19
N LEU A 154 -4.09 -26.70 -36.64
CA LEU A 154 -5.55 -26.75 -36.80
C LEU A 154 -5.89 -26.54 -38.29
N PRO A 155 -6.88 -27.31 -38.82
CA PRO A 155 -7.32 -27.10 -40.19
C PRO A 155 -7.82 -25.67 -40.38
N ALA A 156 -7.47 -25.06 -41.51
CA ALA A 156 -7.67 -23.63 -41.84
C ALA A 156 -9.10 -23.09 -41.63
N VAL A 157 -10.09 -23.95 -41.49
CA VAL A 157 -11.49 -23.59 -41.22
C VAL A 157 -11.70 -23.12 -39.78
N MET A 158 -10.93 -23.66 -38.81
CA MET A 158 -11.04 -23.27 -37.38
C MET A 158 -10.25 -22.00 -37.03
N GLU A 159 -9.23 -21.60 -37.80
CA GLU A 159 -8.47 -20.37 -37.54
C GLU A 159 -9.31 -19.08 -37.71
N ARG A 160 -10.37 -19.12 -38.51
CA ARG A 160 -11.27 -17.97 -38.70
C ARG A 160 -12.22 -17.77 -37.52
N GLU A 161 -12.68 -18.84 -36.85
CA GLU A 161 -13.58 -18.73 -35.70
C GLU A 161 -12.84 -18.24 -34.43
N VAL A 162 -11.61 -18.65 -34.22
CA VAL A 162 -10.81 -18.26 -33.04
C VAL A 162 -10.36 -16.80 -33.13
N ARG A 163 -10.12 -16.26 -34.34
CA ARG A 163 -9.81 -14.83 -34.51
C ARG A 163 -11.03 -13.91 -34.34
N GLY A 164 -12.25 -14.43 -34.53
CA GLY A 164 -13.49 -13.69 -34.34
C GLY A 164 -13.92 -13.48 -32.86
N LEU A 165 -13.36 -14.27 -31.94
CA LEU A 165 -13.71 -14.22 -30.52
C LEU A 165 -12.80 -13.33 -29.66
N SER A 166 -11.78 -12.68 -30.27
CA SER A 166 -10.79 -11.86 -29.57
C SER A 166 -11.06 -10.35 -29.63
N VAL A 167 -12.26 -9.92 -30.01
CA VAL A 167 -12.64 -8.49 -30.00
C VAL A 167 -13.99 -8.33 -29.33
N SER A 168 -14.00 -8.28 -28.01
CA SER A 168 -14.95 -7.53 -27.18
C SER A 168 -14.73 -7.87 -25.70
N VAL A 169 -13.89 -7.10 -25.02
CA VAL A 169 -14.12 -6.56 -23.65
C VAL A 169 -13.24 -5.34 -23.49
#